data_e187f353ec1da79155d98c128630ee7f
#
_entry.id   e187f353ec1da79155d98c128630ee7f
#
_cell.length_a   1.000
_cell.length_b   1.000
_cell.length_c   1.000
_cell.angle_alpha   90.00
_cell.angle_beta   90.00
_cell.angle_gamma   90.00
#
_symmetry.space_group_name_H-M   'P 1'
#
loop_
_entity.id
_entity.type
_entity.pdbx_description
1 polymer ?
#
loop_
_entity_poly.entity_id
_entity_poly.type
_entity_poly.pdbx_seq_one_letter_code
_entity_poly.pdbx_strand_id
1 'polypeptide(L)'
;FSHVLRNGSGAVRKKIDDVFGHTLSNHDKRDLATLIYYPREKIRLVKKTEEDMENWYKITLYRLIEVCKTTASKYTRSKVRKALPPDYAYVIEELITEKAEVLDKEAYYNSIVNTIIEIRRAENFIVALAELIQRLVVDHLHILGDIFDRGPGPHFIMDRLMEYQDR
;
A
#
# COMPACT_ATOMS: atom_id res chain seq x y z
N PHE A 1 -18.79 6.93 4.64
CA PHE A 1 -17.78 5.88 4.45
C PHE A 1 -17.65 5.50 2.98
N SER A 2 -18.74 5.23 2.25
CA SER A 2 -18.71 4.88 0.83
C SER A 2 -18.14 6.00 -0.07
N HIS A 3 -18.26 7.26 0.33
CA HIS A 3 -17.72 8.41 -0.42
C HIS A 3 -16.20 8.56 -0.27
N VAL A 4 -15.67 8.27 0.91
CA VAL A 4 -14.22 8.24 1.18
C VAL A 4 -13.57 7.09 0.40
N LEU A 5 -14.22 5.93 0.34
CA LEU A 5 -13.77 4.80 -0.47
C LEU A 5 -13.77 5.11 -1.97
N ARG A 6 -14.78 5.85 -2.49
CA ARG A 6 -14.83 6.24 -3.91
C ARG A 6 -13.74 7.25 -4.28
N ASN A 7 -13.51 8.24 -3.45
CA ASN A 7 -12.44 9.23 -3.68
C ASN A 7 -11.07 8.63 -3.42
N GLY A 8 -10.95 7.72 -2.44
CA GLY A 8 -9.75 6.96 -2.18
C GLY A 8 -9.34 6.10 -3.39
N SER A 9 -10.29 5.42 -4.06
CA SER A 9 -9.98 4.60 -5.25
C SER A 9 -9.39 5.44 -6.39
N GLY A 10 -9.90 6.66 -6.60
CA GLY A 10 -9.34 7.60 -7.58
C GLY A 10 -7.93 8.04 -7.25
N ALA A 11 -7.62 8.30 -5.98
CA ALA A 11 -6.30 8.73 -5.55
C ALA A 11 -5.24 7.62 -5.73
N VAL A 12 -5.56 6.38 -5.35
CA VAL A 12 -4.69 5.22 -5.59
C VAL A 12 -4.51 4.99 -7.08
N ARG A 13 -5.59 5.04 -7.87
CA ARG A 13 -5.54 4.86 -9.32
C ARG A 13 -4.61 5.88 -9.97
N LYS A 14 -4.70 7.15 -9.56
CA LYS A 14 -3.82 8.20 -10.05
C LYS A 14 -2.36 7.89 -9.73
N LYS A 15 -2.06 7.37 -8.54
CA LYS A 15 -0.69 6.97 -8.18
C LYS A 15 -0.17 5.83 -9.03
N ILE A 16 -1.00 4.83 -9.30
CA ILE A 16 -0.66 3.74 -10.20
C ILE A 16 -0.39 4.28 -11.62
N ASP A 17 -1.20 5.21 -12.10
CA ASP A 17 -1.01 5.86 -13.39
C ASP A 17 0.26 6.72 -13.43
N ASP A 18 0.58 7.44 -12.35
CA ASP A 18 1.80 8.23 -12.22
C ASP A 18 3.07 7.34 -12.30
N VAL A 19 3.02 6.14 -11.73
CA VAL A 19 4.15 5.19 -11.70
C VAL A 19 4.31 4.44 -13.01
N PHE A 20 3.22 3.85 -13.49
CA PHE A 20 3.28 2.87 -14.57
C PHE A 20 2.83 3.40 -15.93
N GLY A 21 2.12 4.55 -15.98
CA GLY A 21 1.67 5.15 -17.23
C GLY A 21 0.98 4.13 -18.16
N HIS A 22 1.57 3.93 -19.33
CA HIS A 22 1.08 2.97 -20.32
C HIS A 22 1.70 1.56 -20.21
N THR A 23 2.63 1.33 -19.28
CA THR A 23 3.32 0.04 -19.13
C THR A 23 2.44 -1.05 -18.53
N LEU A 24 1.40 -0.67 -17.78
CA LEU A 24 0.39 -1.59 -17.27
C LEU A 24 -0.93 -1.45 -18.02
N SER A 25 -1.58 -2.59 -18.28
CA SER A 25 -2.92 -2.61 -18.82
C SER A 25 -3.94 -1.98 -17.86
N ASN A 26 -5.07 -1.52 -18.39
CA ASN A 26 -6.16 -1.01 -17.55
C ASN A 26 -6.73 -2.08 -16.59
N HIS A 27 -6.64 -3.35 -16.98
CA HIS A 27 -7.02 -4.47 -16.13
C HIS A 27 -6.05 -4.60 -14.95
N ASP A 28 -4.74 -4.65 -15.20
CA ASP A 28 -3.72 -4.79 -14.15
C ASP A 28 -3.74 -3.62 -13.17
N LYS A 29 -3.97 -2.40 -13.67
CA LYS A 29 -4.11 -1.22 -12.82
C LYS A 29 -5.32 -1.31 -11.89
N ARG A 30 -6.45 -1.82 -12.37
CA ARG A 30 -7.63 -2.07 -11.53
C ARG A 30 -7.37 -3.15 -10.51
N ASP A 31 -6.71 -4.21 -10.92
CA ASP A 31 -6.35 -5.33 -10.06
C ASP A 31 -5.39 -4.89 -8.94
N LEU A 32 -4.38 -4.09 -9.27
CA LEU A 32 -3.46 -3.52 -8.29
C LEU A 32 -4.18 -2.55 -7.34
N ALA A 33 -5.08 -1.71 -7.82
CA ALA A 33 -5.88 -0.83 -6.97
C ALA A 33 -6.79 -1.64 -6.04
N THR A 34 -7.41 -2.71 -6.53
CA THR A 34 -8.23 -3.62 -5.72
C THR A 34 -7.38 -4.30 -4.63
N LEU A 35 -6.19 -4.74 -4.99
CA LEU A 35 -5.25 -5.32 -4.01
C LEU A 35 -4.86 -4.31 -2.93
N ILE A 36 -4.59 -3.06 -3.29
CA ILE A 36 -4.23 -2.02 -2.31
C ILE A 36 -5.38 -1.78 -1.33
N TYR A 37 -6.65 -1.76 -1.79
CA TYR A 37 -7.80 -1.52 -0.91
C TYR A 37 -8.26 -2.76 -0.13
N TYR A 38 -8.15 -3.94 -0.72
CA TYR A 38 -8.65 -5.20 -0.17
C TYR A 38 -7.58 -6.29 -0.27
N PRO A 39 -6.40 -6.11 0.38
CA PRO A 39 -5.26 -6.98 0.16
C PRO A 39 -5.53 -8.42 0.56
N ARG A 40 -6.16 -8.65 1.71
CA ARG A 40 -6.42 -10.00 2.22
C ARG A 40 -7.42 -10.78 1.35
N GLU A 41 -8.48 -10.10 0.92
CA GLU A 41 -9.51 -10.68 0.04
C GLU A 41 -8.93 -10.98 -1.35
N LYS A 42 -8.17 -10.05 -1.91
CA LYS A 42 -7.56 -10.26 -3.24
C LYS A 42 -6.54 -11.39 -3.22
N ILE A 43 -5.67 -11.47 -2.22
CA ILE A 43 -4.73 -12.59 -2.05
C ILE A 43 -5.49 -13.92 -1.98
N ARG A 44 -6.56 -13.99 -1.19
CA ARG A 44 -7.37 -15.20 -1.05
C ARG A 44 -8.01 -15.63 -2.37
N LEU A 45 -8.44 -14.68 -3.20
CA LEU A 45 -9.00 -14.97 -4.51
C LEU A 45 -7.92 -15.47 -5.48
N VAL A 46 -6.78 -14.79 -5.54
CA VAL A 46 -5.67 -15.16 -6.43
C VAL A 46 -5.14 -16.57 -6.10
N LYS A 47 -5.03 -16.93 -4.84
CA LYS A 47 -4.60 -18.29 -4.41
C LYS A 47 -5.48 -19.42 -4.93
N LYS A 48 -6.69 -19.12 -5.42
CA LYS A 48 -7.59 -20.14 -5.99
C LYS A 48 -7.38 -20.36 -7.49
N THR A 49 -6.77 -19.39 -8.17
CA THR A 49 -6.70 -19.36 -9.63
C THR A 49 -5.27 -19.28 -10.18
N GLU A 50 -4.33 -18.77 -9.38
CA GLU A 50 -2.95 -18.60 -9.78
C GLU A 50 -2.15 -19.90 -9.53
N GLU A 51 -1.51 -20.40 -10.56
CA GLU A 51 -0.68 -21.62 -10.50
C GLU A 51 0.73 -21.31 -9.99
N ASP A 52 1.29 -20.15 -10.36
CA ASP A 52 2.61 -19.70 -9.97
C ASP A 52 2.56 -18.55 -8.96
N MET A 53 2.25 -18.89 -7.71
CA MET A 53 2.17 -17.93 -6.62
C MET A 53 3.50 -17.22 -6.34
N GLU A 54 4.63 -17.88 -6.56
CA GLU A 54 5.93 -17.27 -6.32
C GLU A 54 6.19 -16.10 -7.27
N ASN A 55 5.94 -16.32 -8.55
CA ASN A 55 6.06 -15.27 -9.56
C ASN A 55 5.03 -14.15 -9.33
N TRP A 56 3.79 -14.50 -8.94
CA TRP A 56 2.78 -13.52 -8.59
C TRP A 56 3.21 -12.64 -7.41
N TYR A 57 3.80 -13.23 -6.35
CA TYR A 57 4.34 -12.45 -5.22
C TYR A 57 5.44 -11.51 -5.67
N LYS A 58 6.39 -11.97 -6.48
CA LYS A 58 7.49 -11.16 -7.01
C LYS A 58 6.95 -9.93 -7.74
N ILE A 59 6.12 -10.13 -8.75
CA ILE A 59 5.54 -9.05 -9.56
C ILE A 59 4.73 -8.09 -8.68
N THR A 60 3.92 -8.61 -7.78
CA THR A 60 3.06 -7.82 -6.90
C THR A 60 3.88 -6.96 -5.93
N LEU A 61 4.91 -7.53 -5.30
CA LEU A 61 5.79 -6.81 -4.39
C LEU A 61 6.53 -5.68 -5.11
N TYR A 62 7.07 -5.94 -6.31
CA TYR A 62 7.68 -4.88 -7.12
C TYR A 62 6.73 -3.73 -7.41
N ARG A 63 5.53 -4.05 -7.88
CA ARG A 63 4.51 -3.04 -8.18
C ARG A 63 4.15 -2.21 -6.95
N LEU A 64 3.95 -2.85 -5.80
CA LEU A 64 3.62 -2.16 -4.55
C LEU A 64 4.76 -1.29 -4.03
N ILE A 65 6.01 -1.77 -4.11
CA ILE A 65 7.19 -1.00 -3.71
C ILE A 65 7.30 0.28 -4.54
N GLU A 66 7.12 0.21 -5.86
CA GLU A 66 7.16 1.39 -6.73
C GLU A 66 6.04 2.40 -6.43
N VAL A 67 4.83 1.92 -6.17
CA VAL A 67 3.73 2.80 -5.73
C VAL A 67 4.03 3.42 -4.36
N CYS A 68 4.61 2.65 -3.43
CA CYS A 68 5.04 3.16 -2.13
C CYS A 68 6.10 4.26 -2.26
N LYS A 69 7.14 4.06 -3.07
CA LYS A 69 8.18 5.06 -3.33
C LYS A 69 7.59 6.37 -3.82
N THR A 70 6.77 6.30 -4.86
CA THR A 70 6.13 7.48 -5.46
C THR A 70 5.18 8.17 -4.48
N THR A 71 4.46 7.41 -3.66
CA THR A 71 3.56 7.99 -2.67
C THR A 71 4.32 8.62 -1.52
N ALA A 72 5.38 7.95 -1.03
CA ALA A 72 6.22 8.43 0.06
C ALA A 72 7.06 9.67 -0.31
N SER A 73 7.45 9.81 -1.58
CA SER A 73 8.29 10.93 -2.06
C SER A 73 7.70 12.31 -1.82
N LYS A 74 6.40 12.41 -1.62
CA LYS A 74 5.69 13.65 -1.30
C LYS A 74 5.82 14.12 0.13
N TYR A 75 6.30 13.26 1.02
CA TYR A 75 6.32 13.50 2.46
C TYR A 75 7.73 13.55 3.02
N THR A 76 7.88 14.22 4.17
CA THR A 76 9.12 14.18 4.92
C THR A 76 9.38 12.78 5.47
N ARG A 77 10.65 12.43 5.65
CA ARG A 77 11.05 11.15 6.27
C ARG A 77 10.35 10.89 7.61
N SER A 78 10.22 11.93 8.43
CA SER A 78 9.54 11.82 9.72
C SER A 78 8.08 11.38 9.58
N LYS A 79 7.35 11.97 8.62
CA LYS A 79 5.95 11.61 8.36
C LYS A 79 5.83 10.18 7.83
N VAL A 80 6.71 9.79 6.92
CA VAL A 80 6.72 8.41 6.39
C VAL A 80 7.00 7.40 7.50
N ARG A 81 8.00 7.65 8.36
CA ARG A 81 8.35 6.77 9.48
C ARG A 81 7.20 6.55 10.45
N LYS A 82 6.44 7.58 10.77
CA LYS A 82 5.24 7.47 11.61
C LYS A 82 4.14 6.59 11.00
N ALA A 83 4.07 6.54 9.66
CA ALA A 83 3.08 5.75 8.94
C ALA A 83 3.50 4.29 8.72
N LEU A 84 4.79 3.96 8.89
CA LEU A 84 5.31 2.61 8.66
C LEU A 84 4.69 1.59 9.62
N PRO A 85 4.31 0.40 9.11
CA PRO A 85 3.87 -0.70 9.96
C PRO A 85 5.06 -1.19 10.81
N PRO A 86 4.89 -1.33 12.15
CA PRO A 86 6.00 -1.60 13.08
C PRO A 86 6.82 -2.85 12.72
N ASP A 87 6.14 -3.92 12.33
CA ASP A 87 6.76 -5.22 12.03
C ASP A 87 7.69 -5.19 10.81
N TYR A 88 7.50 -4.23 9.90
CA TYR A 88 8.21 -4.14 8.63
C TYR A 88 8.87 -2.78 8.39
N ALA A 89 8.85 -1.90 9.39
CA ALA A 89 9.28 -0.52 9.25
C ALA A 89 10.68 -0.40 8.63
N TYR A 90 11.65 -1.15 9.16
CA TYR A 90 13.02 -1.14 8.67
C TYR A 90 13.14 -1.60 7.21
N VAL A 91 12.53 -2.73 6.88
CA VAL A 91 12.62 -3.31 5.52
C VAL A 91 11.92 -2.41 4.49
N ILE A 92 10.76 -1.85 4.86
CA ILE A 92 10.04 -0.94 3.97
C ILE A 92 10.83 0.36 3.79
N GLU A 93 11.35 0.95 4.86
CA GLU A 93 12.18 2.17 4.77
C GLU A 93 13.40 1.94 3.87
N GLU A 94 14.04 0.77 3.98
CA GLU A 94 15.15 0.36 3.13
C GLU A 94 14.78 0.31 1.65
N LEU A 95 13.62 -0.28 1.34
CA LEU A 95 13.14 -0.45 -0.03
C LEU A 95 12.64 0.84 -0.68
N ILE A 96 12.07 1.78 0.10
CA ILE A 96 11.51 3.03 -0.43
C ILE A 96 12.50 4.20 -0.42
N THR A 97 13.60 4.09 0.33
CA THR A 97 14.62 5.14 0.38
C THR A 97 15.67 4.89 -0.69
N GLU A 98 15.87 5.87 -1.58
CA GLU A 98 16.95 5.79 -2.55
C GLU A 98 18.30 5.90 -1.85
N LYS A 99 19.10 4.84 -1.94
CA LYS A 99 20.51 4.85 -1.53
C LYS A 99 21.40 5.05 -2.75
N ALA A 100 22.11 6.16 -2.77
CA ALA A 100 23.07 6.47 -3.84
C ALA A 100 24.26 5.48 -3.86
N GLU A 101 24.50 4.79 -2.75
CA GLU A 101 25.70 3.98 -2.50
C GLU A 101 25.61 2.52 -3.02
N VAL A 102 24.43 2.06 -3.41
CA VAL A 102 24.26 0.69 -3.90
C VAL A 102 24.52 0.62 -5.39
N LEU A 103 25.61 -0.04 -5.79
CA LEU A 103 26.04 -0.15 -7.19
C LEU A 103 25.08 -0.95 -8.07
N ASP A 104 24.40 -1.96 -7.52
CA ASP A 104 23.37 -2.74 -8.21
C ASP A 104 22.08 -2.76 -7.37
N LYS A 105 21.25 -1.74 -7.58
CA LYS A 105 19.98 -1.57 -6.87
C LYS A 105 19.00 -2.70 -7.20
N GLU A 106 19.01 -3.18 -8.42
CA GLU A 106 18.08 -4.21 -8.87
C GLU A 106 18.37 -5.55 -8.18
N ALA A 107 19.64 -5.98 -8.18
CA ALA A 107 20.05 -7.20 -7.48
C ALA A 107 19.78 -7.13 -5.98
N TYR A 108 19.98 -5.95 -5.38
CA TYR A 108 19.70 -5.71 -3.97
C TYR A 108 18.22 -5.85 -3.64
N TYR A 109 17.34 -5.20 -4.40
CA TYR A 109 15.89 -5.33 -4.21
C TYR A 109 15.39 -6.75 -4.47
N ASN A 110 15.90 -7.40 -5.51
CA ASN A 110 15.61 -8.80 -5.81
C ASN A 110 15.96 -9.72 -4.64
N SER A 111 17.11 -9.52 -4.01
CA SER A 111 17.55 -10.28 -2.84
C SER A 111 16.56 -10.13 -1.67
N ILE A 112 16.14 -8.90 -1.36
CA ILE A 112 15.17 -8.65 -0.27
C ILE A 112 13.82 -9.32 -0.60
N VAL A 113 13.30 -9.13 -1.80
CA VAL A 113 12.01 -9.70 -2.22
C VAL A 113 12.06 -11.23 -2.19
N ASN A 114 13.12 -11.85 -2.71
CA ASN A 114 13.29 -13.30 -2.68
C ASN A 114 13.34 -13.82 -1.24
N THR A 115 14.10 -13.16 -0.35
CA THR A 115 14.15 -13.53 1.07
C THR A 115 12.77 -13.48 1.73
N ILE A 116 11.98 -12.43 1.47
CA ILE A 116 10.60 -12.30 2.01
C ILE A 116 9.72 -13.46 1.56
N ILE A 117 9.86 -13.90 0.30
CA ILE A 117 9.11 -15.04 -0.25
C ILE A 117 9.58 -16.36 0.38
N GLU A 118 10.89 -16.59 0.45
CA GLU A 118 11.50 -17.79 1.03
C GLU A 118 11.08 -18.01 2.49
N ILE A 119 11.06 -16.97 3.30
CA ILE A 119 10.59 -17.02 4.68
C ILE A 119 9.07 -17.05 4.83
N ARG A 120 8.32 -17.16 3.73
CA ARG A 120 6.84 -17.21 3.68
C ARG A 120 6.14 -16.01 4.30
N ARG A 121 6.71 -14.82 4.16
CA ARG A 121 6.13 -13.57 4.67
C ARG A 121 5.55 -12.66 3.58
N ALA A 122 5.53 -13.12 2.32
CA ALA A 122 5.07 -12.32 1.19
C ALA A 122 3.65 -11.76 1.35
N GLU A 123 2.70 -12.58 1.81
CA GLU A 123 1.31 -12.14 2.02
C GLU A 123 1.23 -11.03 3.07
N ASN A 124 1.87 -11.20 4.22
CA ASN A 124 1.86 -10.21 5.29
C ASN A 124 2.57 -8.92 4.85
N PHE A 125 3.63 -9.04 4.07
CA PHE A 125 4.36 -7.90 3.56
C PHE A 125 3.57 -7.12 2.50
N ILE A 126 2.83 -7.82 1.61
CA ILE A 126 1.88 -7.21 0.66
C ILE A 126 0.81 -6.42 1.41
N VAL A 127 0.24 -7.00 2.48
CA VAL A 127 -0.75 -6.31 3.32
C VAL A 127 -0.15 -5.05 3.94
N ALA A 128 1.06 -5.15 4.51
CA ALA A 128 1.75 -4.02 5.13
C ALA A 128 2.02 -2.87 4.14
N LEU A 129 2.49 -3.18 2.92
CA LEU A 129 2.69 -2.20 1.86
C LEU A 129 1.37 -1.56 1.40
N ALA A 130 0.33 -2.36 1.24
CA ALA A 130 -0.99 -1.88 0.85
C ALA A 130 -1.58 -0.91 1.90
N GLU A 131 -1.49 -1.25 3.18
CA GLU A 131 -1.92 -0.41 4.29
C GLU A 131 -1.10 0.89 4.36
N LEU A 132 0.21 0.84 4.13
CA LEU A 132 1.06 2.02 4.06
C LEU A 132 0.64 2.96 2.91
N ILE A 133 0.39 2.41 1.71
CA ILE A 133 -0.09 3.20 0.57
C ILE A 133 -1.42 3.86 0.91
N GLN A 134 -2.37 3.12 1.48
CA GLN A 134 -3.66 3.68 1.90
C GLN A 134 -3.49 4.87 2.86
N ARG A 135 -2.56 4.77 3.80
CA ARG A 135 -2.27 5.84 4.77
C ARG A 135 -1.65 7.07 4.11
N LEU A 136 -0.72 6.86 3.18
CA LEU A 136 0.03 7.94 2.53
C LEU A 136 -0.73 8.61 1.37
N VAL A 137 -1.77 7.97 0.83
CA VAL A 137 -2.58 8.54 -0.25
C VAL A 137 -3.57 9.60 0.25
N VAL A 138 -3.95 9.54 1.54
CA VAL A 138 -4.88 10.49 2.15
C VAL A 138 -4.09 11.66 2.74
N ASP A 139 -4.12 12.82 2.08
CA ASP A 139 -3.45 14.03 2.55
C ASP A 139 -4.27 14.75 3.62
N HIS A 140 -5.58 14.88 3.39
CA HIS A 140 -6.52 15.54 4.30
C HIS A 140 -7.85 14.79 4.34
N LEU A 141 -8.36 14.58 5.53
CA LEU A 141 -9.68 14.02 5.77
C LEU A 141 -10.62 15.12 6.26
N HIS A 142 -11.63 15.46 5.46
CA HIS A 142 -12.70 16.37 5.85
C HIS A 142 -13.96 15.56 6.15
N ILE A 143 -14.48 15.72 7.35
CA ILE A 143 -15.72 15.08 7.78
C ILE A 143 -16.83 16.12 7.67
N LEU A 144 -17.77 15.83 6.78
CA LEU A 144 -18.96 16.64 6.56
C LEU A 144 -20.17 15.88 7.08
N GLY A 145 -20.71 16.26 8.24
CA GLY A 145 -22.00 15.81 8.72
C GLY A 145 -22.02 14.77 9.83
N ASP A 146 -23.13 14.16 10.02
CA ASP A 146 -23.63 13.45 11.19
C ASP A 146 -22.88 12.14 11.50
N ILE A 147 -21.89 12.20 12.38
CA ILE A 147 -21.23 11.00 12.90
C ILE A 147 -22.12 10.34 13.96
N PHE A 148 -22.85 11.14 14.73
CA PHE A 148 -23.57 10.70 15.93
C PHE A 148 -25.08 10.55 15.76
N ASP A 149 -25.68 11.08 14.68
CA ASP A 149 -27.14 11.23 14.60
C ASP A 149 -27.90 9.94 14.28
N ARG A 150 -27.40 9.05 13.41
CA ARG A 150 -28.17 7.86 12.98
C ARG A 150 -27.37 6.60 12.72
N GLY A 151 -26.07 6.60 12.97
CA GLY A 151 -25.20 5.46 12.68
C GLY A 151 -25.01 4.54 13.88
N PRO A 152 -25.01 3.22 13.70
CA PRO A 152 -24.59 2.31 14.74
C PRO A 152 -23.07 2.45 14.97
N GLY A 153 -22.66 2.75 16.20
CA GLY A 153 -21.26 2.73 16.61
C GLY A 153 -20.42 3.94 16.20
N PRO A 154 -20.83 5.19 16.53
CA PRO A 154 -20.03 6.40 16.23
C PRO A 154 -18.63 6.34 16.88
N HIS A 155 -18.46 5.64 18.00
CA HIS A 155 -17.18 5.44 18.67
C HIS A 155 -16.15 4.76 17.75
N PHE A 156 -16.54 3.78 16.93
CA PHE A 156 -15.61 3.15 15.98
C PHE A 156 -15.09 4.14 14.92
N ILE A 157 -15.93 5.08 14.51
CA ILE A 157 -15.54 6.13 13.58
C ILE A 157 -14.57 7.08 14.27
N MET A 158 -14.86 7.47 15.51
CA MET A 158 -14.01 8.37 16.28
C MET A 158 -12.65 7.76 16.59
N ASP A 159 -12.59 6.50 16.99
CA ASP A 159 -11.33 5.79 17.22
C ASP A 159 -10.47 5.79 15.95
N ARG A 160 -11.08 5.51 14.80
CA ARG A 160 -10.38 5.59 13.52
C ARG A 160 -9.91 6.98 13.15
N LEU A 161 -10.69 8.01 13.45
CA LEU A 161 -10.31 9.40 13.20
C LEU A 161 -9.16 9.84 14.10
N MET A 162 -9.16 9.43 15.37
CA MET A 162 -8.06 9.69 16.30
C MET A 162 -6.74 9.05 15.83
N GLU A 163 -6.79 7.82 15.29
CA GLU A 163 -5.62 7.20 14.65
C GLU A 163 -5.05 8.03 13.49
N TYR A 164 -5.86 8.83 12.80
CA TYR A 164 -5.41 9.72 11.73
C TYR A 164 -4.88 11.06 12.23
N GLN A 165 -5.34 11.54 13.37
CA GLN A 165 -4.90 12.82 13.95
C GLN A 165 -3.43 12.76 14.44
N ASP A 166 -2.99 11.61 14.94
CA ASP A 166 -1.64 11.41 15.47
C ASP A 166 -0.57 11.20 14.37
N ARG A 167 -0.95 11.34 13.10
CA ARG A 167 -0.11 11.13 11.90
C ARG A 167 0.09 12.41 11.11
#